data_7a1d05bd91cd965b337f7d6aa70f3a0f
#
_entry.id   7a1d05bd91cd965b337f7d6aa70f3a0f
#
_cell.length_a   1.000
_cell.length_b   1.000
_cell.length_c   1.000
_cell.angle_alpha   90.00
_cell.angle_beta   90.00
_cell.angle_gamma   90.00
#
_symmetry.space_group_name_H-M   'P 1'
#
loop_
_entity.id
_entity.type
_entity.pdbx_description
1 polymer ?
#
loop_
_entity_poly.entity_id
_entity_poly.type
_entity_poly.pdbx_seq_one_letter_code
_entity_poly.pdbx_strand_id
1 'polypeptide(L)'
;MVAKSGYEPDIILAIARGGLLAAGALGYALSVKNTYTMNVEFYTGVNERLAVPMILPPVPSLVDLKDSKVLIVDDVADTGHTLKHVLEFCKGQLADTRLAVLYEKSQSIIKCDYVWKHTDQWINFPWSDKDPVAQRKWSVKDA
;
A
#
# COMPACT_ATOMS: atom_id res chain seq x y z
N MET A 1 4.70 -16.80 1.95
CA MET A 1 4.71 -16.55 0.51
C MET A 1 6.00 -15.82 0.12
N VAL A 2 6.24 -14.58 0.54
CA VAL A 2 7.44 -13.81 0.19
C VAL A 2 8.73 -14.60 0.43
N ALA A 3 9.01 -15.03 1.67
CA ALA A 3 10.21 -15.80 1.99
C ALA A 3 10.38 -17.09 1.17
N LYS A 4 9.28 -17.76 0.80
CA LYS A 4 9.32 -18.98 -0.01
C LYS A 4 9.60 -18.73 -1.50
N SER A 5 9.42 -17.50 -1.99
CA SER A 5 9.69 -17.12 -3.37
C SER A 5 11.17 -16.82 -3.64
N GLY A 6 11.99 -16.74 -2.59
CA GLY A 6 13.37 -16.30 -2.68
C GLY A 6 13.54 -14.78 -2.89
N TYR A 7 12.44 -14.00 -2.81
CA TYR A 7 12.52 -12.56 -2.86
C TYR A 7 12.93 -12.01 -1.48
N GLU A 8 14.03 -11.31 -1.46
CA GLU A 8 14.60 -10.67 -0.27
C GLU A 8 14.52 -9.15 -0.43
N PRO A 9 13.47 -8.50 0.09
CA PRO A 9 13.34 -7.06 0.02
C PRO A 9 14.32 -6.39 0.99
N ASP A 10 14.98 -5.33 0.51
CA ASP A 10 15.81 -4.44 1.34
C ASP A 10 14.94 -3.46 2.14
N ILE A 11 13.75 -3.17 1.60
CA ILE A 11 12.85 -2.14 2.09
C ILE A 11 11.40 -2.62 2.02
N ILE A 12 10.62 -2.22 3.01
CA ILE A 12 9.16 -2.31 2.98
C ILE A 12 8.59 -0.90 2.85
N LEU A 13 7.71 -0.70 1.87
CA LEU A 13 6.96 0.54 1.66
C LEU A 13 5.48 0.29 1.97
N ALA A 14 5.03 0.82 3.10
CA ALA A 14 3.65 0.69 3.55
C ALA A 14 2.76 1.77 2.94
N ILE A 15 1.64 1.39 2.35
CA ILE A 15 0.61 2.35 1.96
C ILE A 15 -0.26 2.64 3.18
N ALA A 16 -0.28 3.89 3.62
CA ALA A 16 -1.08 4.28 4.77
C ALA A 16 -2.57 4.40 4.36
N ARG A 17 -3.49 4.02 5.24
CA ARG A 17 -3.25 3.59 6.63
C ARG A 17 -3.23 2.06 6.77
N GLY A 18 -4.08 1.33 6.01
CA GLY A 18 -4.29 -0.11 6.16
C GLY A 18 -3.00 -0.93 6.03
N GLY A 19 -2.17 -0.59 5.05
CA GLY A 19 -0.90 -1.26 4.81
C GLY A 19 0.12 -1.18 5.93
N LEU A 20 0.01 -0.20 6.84
CA LEU A 20 0.93 -0.04 7.98
C LEU A 20 0.99 -1.27 8.88
N LEU A 21 -0.16 -1.89 9.14
CA LEU A 21 -0.27 -3.04 10.04
C LEU A 21 0.34 -4.30 9.40
N ALA A 22 0.00 -4.53 8.13
CA ALA A 22 0.56 -5.64 7.37
C ALA A 22 2.07 -5.47 7.16
N ALA A 23 2.53 -4.25 6.82
CA ALA A 23 3.94 -3.94 6.61
C ALA A 23 4.76 -4.12 7.88
N GLY A 24 4.27 -3.65 9.03
CA GLY A 24 4.92 -3.85 10.32
C GLY A 24 5.11 -5.33 10.64
N ALA A 25 4.07 -6.14 10.47
CA ALA A 25 4.15 -7.59 10.68
C ALA A 25 5.14 -8.26 9.71
N LEU A 26 5.13 -7.88 8.43
CA LEU A 26 6.06 -8.40 7.43
C LEU A 26 7.51 -7.97 7.72
N GLY A 27 7.74 -6.76 8.21
CA GLY A 27 9.07 -6.27 8.60
C GLY A 27 9.71 -7.19 9.64
N TYR A 28 8.97 -7.57 10.67
CA TYR A 28 9.45 -8.56 11.65
C TYR A 28 9.62 -9.94 11.05
N ALA A 29 8.64 -10.42 10.29
CA ALA A 29 8.67 -11.78 9.72
C ALA A 29 9.79 -12.00 8.68
N LEU A 30 10.16 -10.95 7.95
CA LEU A 30 11.20 -10.98 6.91
C LEU A 30 12.54 -10.42 7.38
N SER A 31 12.62 -9.98 8.67
CA SER A 31 13.81 -9.32 9.23
C SER A 31 14.23 -8.06 8.46
N VAL A 32 13.26 -7.32 7.91
CA VAL A 32 13.48 -6.04 7.22
C VAL A 32 13.17 -4.89 8.15
N LYS A 33 14.20 -4.16 8.54
CA LYS A 33 14.08 -3.03 9.47
C LYS A 33 13.73 -1.72 8.75
N ASN A 34 14.16 -1.57 7.50
CA ASN A 34 13.93 -0.37 6.71
C ASN A 34 12.49 -0.35 6.21
N THR A 35 11.64 0.37 6.94
CA THR A 35 10.22 0.51 6.59
C THR A 35 9.89 1.98 6.40
N TYR A 36 9.31 2.29 5.25
CA TYR A 36 8.82 3.62 4.88
C TYR A 36 7.31 3.60 4.73
N THR A 37 6.72 4.79 4.82
CA THR A 37 5.28 4.99 4.67
C THR A 37 5.00 5.96 3.55
N MET A 38 3.97 5.67 2.75
CA MET A 38 3.47 6.56 1.71
C MET A 38 1.98 6.79 1.93
N ASN A 39 1.57 8.07 1.97
CA ASN A 39 0.17 8.45 1.96
C ASN A 39 -0.29 8.65 0.53
N VAL A 40 -1.39 8.00 0.17
CA VAL A 40 -2.02 8.15 -1.14
C VAL A 40 -3.47 8.55 -0.91
N GLU A 41 -3.86 9.69 -1.43
CA GLU A 41 -5.24 10.19 -1.32
C GLU A 41 -5.85 10.41 -2.69
N PHE A 42 -7.13 10.04 -2.81
CA PHE A 42 -7.94 10.42 -3.94
C PHE A 42 -8.52 11.81 -3.65
N TYR A 43 -7.98 12.84 -4.28
CA TYR A 43 -8.45 14.20 -4.07
C TYR A 43 -9.85 14.36 -4.65
N THR A 44 -10.81 14.58 -3.77
CA THR A 44 -12.14 15.06 -4.16
C THR A 44 -12.17 16.57 -3.92
N GLY A 45 -11.90 17.35 -4.94
CA GLY A 45 -12.24 18.79 -4.92
C GLY A 45 -13.75 18.97 -4.73
N VAL A 46 -14.16 20.14 -4.25
CA VAL A 46 -15.55 20.45 -3.85
C VAL A 46 -16.60 20.16 -4.93
N ASN A 47 -16.21 19.87 -6.16
CA ASN A 47 -17.14 19.57 -7.27
C ASN A 47 -16.66 18.50 -8.28
N GLU A 48 -15.48 17.89 -8.13
CA GLU A 48 -15.04 16.85 -9.06
C GLU A 48 -14.21 15.78 -8.33
N ARG A 49 -14.62 14.52 -8.48
CA ARG A 49 -13.77 13.38 -8.19
C ARG A 49 -12.64 13.38 -9.22
N LEU A 50 -11.47 13.87 -8.86
CA LEU A 50 -10.28 13.54 -9.62
C LEU A 50 -10.03 12.06 -9.45
N ALA A 51 -10.17 11.32 -10.54
CA ALA A 51 -9.96 9.88 -10.60
C ALA A 51 -8.47 9.47 -10.47
N VAL A 52 -7.59 10.41 -10.12
CA VAL A 52 -6.16 10.17 -10.03
C VAL A 52 -5.72 10.29 -8.56
N PRO A 53 -5.19 9.21 -7.97
CA PRO A 53 -4.63 9.25 -6.63
C PRO A 53 -3.42 10.19 -6.58
N MET A 54 -3.28 10.94 -5.48
CA MET A 54 -2.16 11.82 -5.21
C MET A 54 -1.29 11.24 -4.09
N ILE A 55 0.01 11.18 -4.34
CA ILE A 55 0.99 10.84 -3.31
C ILE A 55 1.29 12.09 -2.51
N LEU A 56 1.08 12.01 -1.18
CA LEU A 56 1.30 13.12 -0.28
C LEU A 56 2.69 13.08 0.36
N PRO A 57 3.34 14.23 0.58
CA PRO A 57 4.58 14.28 1.35
C PRO A 57 4.33 13.96 2.84
N PRO A 58 5.36 13.47 3.59
CA PRO A 58 6.71 13.19 3.11
C PRO A 58 6.78 11.92 2.28
N VAL A 59 7.56 11.96 1.19
CA VAL A 59 7.81 10.82 0.32
C VAL A 59 9.25 10.37 0.50
N PRO A 60 9.53 9.06 0.58
CA PRO A 60 10.91 8.57 0.60
C PRO A 60 11.69 9.09 -0.62
N SER A 61 12.95 9.49 -0.41
CA SER A 61 13.83 9.83 -1.53
C SER A 61 14.18 8.54 -2.28
N LEU A 62 13.58 8.33 -3.45
CA LEU A 62 13.86 7.14 -4.25
C LEU A 62 15.27 7.17 -4.87
N VAL A 63 15.91 8.34 -4.95
CA VAL A 63 17.29 8.47 -5.45
C VAL A 63 18.27 7.70 -4.56
N ASP A 64 18.06 7.76 -3.24
CA ASP A 64 18.91 7.06 -2.27
C ASP A 64 18.59 5.55 -2.21
N LEU A 65 17.53 5.11 -2.90
CA LEU A 65 17.04 3.73 -2.89
C LEU A 65 17.21 3.02 -4.23
N LYS A 66 17.92 3.63 -5.18
CA LYS A 66 17.98 3.22 -6.59
C LYS A 66 18.26 1.74 -6.83
N ASP A 67 19.11 1.13 -6.04
CA ASP A 67 19.50 -0.27 -6.21
C ASP A 67 18.78 -1.22 -5.23
N SER A 68 17.78 -0.69 -4.50
CA SER A 68 17.05 -1.46 -3.50
C SER A 68 15.91 -2.26 -4.11
N LYS A 69 15.65 -3.43 -3.51
CA LYS A 69 14.45 -4.23 -3.74
C LYS A 69 13.37 -3.79 -2.74
N VAL A 70 12.22 -3.39 -3.26
CA VAL A 70 11.15 -2.83 -2.42
C VAL A 70 9.91 -3.69 -2.46
N LEU A 71 9.41 -4.05 -1.29
CA LEU A 71 8.10 -4.68 -1.11
C LEU A 71 7.08 -3.61 -0.73
N ILE A 72 6.20 -3.26 -1.67
CA ILE A 72 5.06 -2.39 -1.41
C ILE A 72 3.97 -3.22 -0.74
N VAL A 73 3.44 -2.72 0.38
CA VAL A 73 2.47 -3.46 1.20
C VAL A 73 1.21 -2.62 1.43
N ASP A 74 0.07 -3.24 1.19
CA ASP A 74 -1.25 -2.72 1.55
C ASP A 74 -2.13 -3.81 2.17
N ASP A 75 -3.27 -3.45 2.74
CA ASP A 75 -4.21 -4.43 3.29
C ASP A 75 -5.12 -5.03 2.21
N VAL A 76 -5.54 -4.24 1.22
CA VAL A 76 -6.41 -4.71 0.14
C VAL A 76 -6.13 -4.05 -1.19
N ALA A 77 -6.07 -4.87 -2.24
CA ALA A 77 -6.17 -4.41 -3.62
C ALA A 77 -7.65 -4.48 -4.05
N ASP A 78 -8.40 -3.42 -3.78
CA ASP A 78 -9.83 -3.35 -4.16
C ASP A 78 -9.96 -3.06 -5.66
N THR A 79 -9.95 -1.81 -6.07
CA THR A 79 -9.87 -1.43 -7.49
C THR A 79 -8.44 -1.51 -8.05
N GLY A 80 -7.45 -1.44 -7.19
CA GLY A 80 -6.03 -1.51 -7.52
C GLY A 80 -5.41 -0.19 -8.00
N HIS A 81 -6.18 0.91 -8.10
CA HIS A 81 -5.65 2.19 -8.58
C HIS A 81 -4.53 2.75 -7.71
N THR A 82 -4.68 2.67 -6.38
CA THR A 82 -3.65 3.11 -5.42
C THR A 82 -2.33 2.37 -5.64
N LEU A 83 -2.39 1.04 -5.64
CA LEU A 83 -1.20 0.18 -5.83
C LEU A 83 -0.54 0.43 -7.19
N LYS A 84 -1.33 0.55 -8.25
CA LYS A 84 -0.82 0.86 -9.59
C LYS A 84 -0.08 2.20 -9.60
N HIS A 85 -0.65 3.23 -8.97
CA HIS A 85 -0.04 4.56 -8.92
C HIS A 85 1.28 4.57 -8.15
N VAL A 86 1.32 3.87 -6.99
CA VAL A 86 2.55 3.73 -6.20
C VAL A 86 3.60 2.93 -6.95
N LEU A 87 3.21 1.84 -7.63
CA LEU A 87 4.13 1.05 -8.45
C LEU A 87 4.72 1.89 -9.61
N GLU A 88 3.89 2.68 -10.28
CA GLU A 88 4.35 3.57 -11.37
C GLU A 88 5.29 4.65 -10.84
N PHE A 89 5.03 5.22 -9.66
CA PHE A 89 5.92 6.16 -9.00
C PHE A 89 7.30 5.55 -8.71
N CYS A 90 7.35 4.29 -8.29
CA CYS A 90 8.59 3.57 -8.01
C CYS A 90 9.33 3.11 -9.28
N LYS A 91 8.64 3.00 -10.40
CA LYS A 91 9.14 2.40 -11.63
C LYS A 91 10.32 3.17 -12.21
N GLY A 92 11.37 2.42 -12.56
CA GLY A 92 12.60 2.99 -13.16
C GLY A 92 13.55 3.64 -12.16
N GLN A 93 13.19 3.68 -10.88
CA GLN A 93 14.00 4.26 -9.82
C GLN A 93 14.55 3.22 -8.83
N LEU A 94 13.99 2.02 -8.84
CA LEU A 94 14.32 0.92 -7.92
C LEU A 94 14.77 -0.32 -8.71
N ALA A 95 15.54 -1.20 -8.07
CA ALA A 95 16.07 -2.41 -8.73
C ALA A 95 14.97 -3.44 -9.01
N ASP A 96 14.13 -3.72 -8.02
CA ASP A 96 12.99 -4.63 -8.13
C ASP A 96 11.89 -4.18 -7.17
N THR A 97 10.66 -4.17 -7.64
CA THR A 97 9.51 -3.74 -6.84
C THR A 97 8.40 -4.76 -6.95
N ARG A 98 7.96 -5.29 -5.81
CA ARG A 98 6.86 -6.25 -5.73
C ARG A 98 5.75 -5.79 -4.81
N LEU A 99 4.55 -6.29 -5.05
CA LEU A 99 3.33 -5.93 -4.35
C LEU A 99 2.90 -7.07 -3.42
N ALA A 100 2.56 -6.75 -2.19
CA ALA A 100 2.01 -7.69 -1.23
C ALA A 100 0.74 -7.11 -0.60
N VAL A 101 -0.34 -7.90 -0.59
CA VAL A 101 -1.60 -7.53 0.05
C VAL A 101 -2.17 -8.69 0.85
N LEU A 102 -2.98 -8.39 1.86
CA LEU A 102 -3.76 -9.42 2.53
C LEU A 102 -4.88 -9.91 1.62
N TYR A 103 -5.59 -9.01 0.96
CA TYR A 103 -6.69 -9.38 0.07
C TYR A 103 -6.56 -8.72 -1.30
N GLU A 104 -6.93 -9.48 -2.34
CA GLU A 104 -7.10 -8.97 -3.70
C GLU A 104 -8.49 -9.28 -4.20
N LYS A 105 -9.18 -8.28 -4.74
CA LYS A 105 -10.50 -8.43 -5.35
C LYS A 105 -10.38 -8.71 -6.85
N SER A 106 -11.37 -9.40 -7.41
CA SER A 106 -11.40 -9.75 -8.83
C SER A 106 -11.39 -8.53 -9.74
N GLN A 107 -11.99 -7.42 -9.28
CA GLN A 107 -12.06 -6.14 -9.99
C GLN A 107 -10.75 -5.35 -10.00
N SER A 108 -9.73 -5.77 -9.23
CA SER A 108 -8.46 -5.06 -9.20
C SER A 108 -7.79 -5.02 -10.58
N ILE A 109 -7.47 -3.80 -11.03
CA ILE A 109 -6.78 -3.54 -12.31
C ILE A 109 -5.29 -3.92 -12.27
N ILE A 110 -4.76 -4.24 -11.10
CA ILE A 110 -3.40 -4.70 -10.90
C ILE A 110 -3.41 -6.05 -10.21
N LYS A 111 -2.45 -6.91 -10.58
CA LYS A 111 -2.25 -8.18 -9.91
C LYS A 111 -1.03 -8.08 -9.01
N CYS A 112 -1.23 -8.45 -7.74
CA CYS A 112 -0.18 -8.41 -6.75
C CYS A 112 0.66 -9.69 -6.78
N ASP A 113 1.97 -9.57 -6.49
CA ASP A 113 2.90 -10.71 -6.48
C ASP A 113 2.62 -11.66 -5.31
N TYR A 114 2.17 -11.09 -4.20
CA TYR A 114 1.88 -11.86 -2.98
C TYR A 114 0.50 -11.48 -2.45
N VAL A 115 -0.43 -12.42 -2.53
CA VAL A 115 -1.81 -12.26 -2.06
C VAL A 115 -2.11 -13.35 -1.05
N TRP A 116 -2.50 -12.99 0.18
CA TRP A 116 -2.90 -13.98 1.17
C TRP A 116 -4.21 -14.65 0.77
N LYS A 117 -5.22 -13.86 0.36
CA LYS A 117 -6.55 -14.40 -0.01
C LYS A 117 -7.24 -13.54 -1.07
N HIS A 118 -7.90 -14.20 -2.03
CA HIS A 118 -8.80 -13.55 -2.97
C HIS A 118 -10.23 -13.56 -2.43
N THR A 119 -10.94 -12.42 -2.54
CA THR A 119 -12.35 -12.30 -2.14
C THR A 119 -12.99 -11.06 -2.74
N ASP A 120 -14.24 -11.17 -3.16
CA ASP A 120 -15.06 -10.02 -3.60
C ASP A 120 -16.00 -9.53 -2.50
N GLN A 121 -16.01 -10.21 -1.35
CA GLN A 121 -16.82 -9.81 -0.22
C GLN A 121 -16.24 -8.57 0.47
N TRP A 122 -17.08 -7.85 1.21
CA TRP A 122 -16.62 -6.82 2.12
C TRP A 122 -15.72 -7.40 3.21
N ILE A 123 -14.64 -6.71 3.52
CA ILE A 123 -13.66 -7.15 4.51
C ILE A 123 -13.76 -6.22 5.72
N ASN A 124 -14.09 -6.81 6.88
CA ASN A 124 -14.04 -6.10 8.15
C ASN A 124 -12.65 -6.26 8.77
N PHE A 125 -11.81 -5.27 8.61
CA PHE A 125 -10.50 -5.27 9.24
C PHE A 125 -10.62 -4.86 10.71
N PRO A 126 -9.90 -5.51 11.64
CA PRO A 126 -9.98 -5.19 13.07
C PRO A 126 -9.63 -3.73 13.41
N TRP A 127 -8.88 -3.08 12.55
CA TRP A 127 -8.45 -1.68 12.72
C TRP A 127 -9.40 -0.64 12.12
N SER A 128 -10.41 -1.06 11.39
CA SER A 128 -11.36 -0.17 10.71
C SER A 128 -12.81 -0.65 10.75
N ASP A 129 -13.14 -1.63 11.59
CA ASP A 129 -14.49 -2.20 11.69
C ASP A 129 -15.45 -1.31 12.49
N LYS A 130 -14.94 -0.31 13.21
CA LYS A 130 -15.72 0.60 14.05
C LYS A 130 -15.49 2.05 13.67
N ASP A 131 -16.48 2.88 14.01
CA ASP A 131 -16.35 4.32 13.83
C ASP A 131 -15.15 4.89 14.61
N PRO A 132 -14.49 5.93 14.04
CA PRO A 132 -13.41 6.61 14.75
C PRO A 132 -13.88 7.17 16.10
N VAL A 133 -13.08 6.99 17.12
CA VAL A 133 -13.36 7.53 18.47
C VAL A 133 -13.39 9.07 18.48
N ALA A 134 -12.60 9.69 17.59
CA ALA A 134 -12.55 11.13 17.42
C ALA A 134 -12.96 11.53 16.01
N GLN A 135 -14.04 12.31 15.90
CA GLN A 135 -14.45 12.92 14.63
C GLN A 135 -13.71 14.24 14.46
N ARG A 136 -12.91 14.36 13.38
CA ARG A 136 -12.26 15.62 13.02
C ARG A 136 -12.91 16.21 11.78
N LYS A 137 -13.21 17.52 11.81
CA LYS A 137 -13.90 18.22 10.72
C LYS A 137 -13.11 18.22 9.39
N TRP A 138 -11.83 17.97 9.45
CA TRP A 138 -10.90 17.95 8.30
C TRP A 138 -10.39 16.55 7.93
N SER A 139 -10.84 15.52 8.64
CA SER A 139 -10.52 14.15 8.20
C SER A 139 -11.26 13.90 6.89
N VAL A 140 -10.48 13.64 5.84
CA VAL A 140 -11.05 13.09 4.61
C VAL A 140 -11.72 11.79 5.02
N LYS A 141 -13.03 11.71 4.83
CA LYS A 141 -13.75 10.45 5.02
C LYS A 141 -13.18 9.50 3.98
N ASP A 142 -12.67 8.44 4.50
CA ASP A 142 -12.05 7.31 3.84
C ASP A 142 -12.32 7.15 2.34
N ALA A 143 -11.22 7.11 1.64
CA ALA A 143 -11.18 6.41 0.39
C ALA A 143 -11.33 4.92 0.64
#